data_8ec1fff2da648ea453650bdf77a01856
#
_entry.id   8ec1fff2da648ea453650bdf77a01856
#
_cell.length_a   1.000
_cell.length_b   1.000
_cell.length_c   1.000
_cell.angle_alpha   90.00
_cell.angle_beta   90.00
_cell.angle_gamma   90.00
#
_symmetry.space_group_name_H-M   'P 1'
#
loop_
_entity.id
_entity.type
_entity.pdbx_description
1 polymer ?
#
loop_
_entity_poly.entity_id
_entity_poly.type
_entity_poly.pdbx_seq_one_letter_code
_entity_poly.pdbx_strand_id
1 'polypeptide(L)'
;MQWHMPIGYKVVDGKITICEEQRKIVEQIFTDYDSGVAAGRIAQNLKGRNICNAKGKVSWTHASIGRILENLNYLGTEYYPQLIGEELFERVQRRREKVRAELGRADHRSGRDERILFGGVIWCAECGAVCSHIQPSHKKERGGTAKWKCKSYVIDKKKNCNTNSHLQTNKK
;
A
#
# COMPACT_ATOMS: atom_id res chain seq x y z
N MET A 1 -1.55 12.31 -17.90
CA MET A 1 -1.81 11.89 -16.49
C MET A 1 -3.22 11.35 -16.42
N GLN A 2 -3.40 10.06 -16.13
CA GLN A 2 -4.75 9.54 -15.86
C GLN A 2 -5.15 9.95 -14.44
N TRP A 3 -6.05 10.88 -14.34
CA TRP A 3 -6.68 11.26 -13.08
C TRP A 3 -7.64 10.15 -12.67
N HIS A 4 -7.27 9.37 -11.69
CA HIS A 4 -8.21 8.41 -11.11
C HIS A 4 -9.07 9.13 -10.08
N MET A 5 -10.30 9.46 -10.48
CA MET A 5 -11.27 10.07 -9.59
C MET A 5 -11.55 9.14 -8.39
N PRO A 6 -11.54 9.65 -7.15
CA PRO A 6 -11.95 8.89 -5.99
C PRO A 6 -13.43 8.48 -6.10
N ILE A 7 -13.77 7.34 -5.51
CA ILE A 7 -15.18 6.93 -5.37
C ILE A 7 -15.93 7.98 -4.53
N GLY A 8 -17.19 8.25 -4.85
CA GLY A 8 -18.00 9.28 -4.20
C GLY A 8 -18.16 10.54 -5.05
N TYR A 9 -17.41 10.65 -6.14
CA TYR A 9 -17.46 11.82 -7.02
C TYR A 9 -17.72 11.44 -8.48
N LYS A 10 -18.29 12.40 -9.22
CA LYS A 10 -18.50 12.35 -10.67
C LYS A 10 -18.20 13.72 -11.29
N VAL A 11 -17.94 13.76 -12.58
CA VAL A 11 -17.82 15.03 -13.32
C VAL A 11 -19.14 15.36 -13.99
N VAL A 12 -19.65 16.57 -13.75
CA VAL A 12 -20.83 17.13 -14.43
C VAL A 12 -20.42 18.52 -14.91
N ASP A 13 -20.58 18.76 -16.19
CA ASP A 13 -20.25 20.06 -16.83
C ASP A 13 -18.82 20.56 -16.52
N GLY A 14 -17.85 19.63 -16.51
CA GLY A 14 -16.44 19.93 -16.21
C GLY A 14 -16.12 20.18 -14.73
N LYS A 15 -17.10 20.10 -13.83
CA LYS A 15 -16.93 20.28 -12.38
C LYS A 15 -17.07 18.94 -11.65
N ILE A 16 -16.28 18.78 -10.60
CA ILE A 16 -16.39 17.60 -9.73
C ILE A 16 -17.56 17.82 -8.77
N THR A 17 -18.50 16.88 -8.78
CA THR A 17 -19.70 16.89 -7.93
C THR A 17 -19.82 15.58 -7.17
N ILE A 18 -20.58 15.56 -6.08
CA ILE A 18 -20.85 14.35 -5.30
C ILE A 18 -21.79 13.43 -6.09
N CYS A 19 -21.47 12.13 -6.09
CA CYS A 19 -22.35 11.06 -6.58
C CYS A 19 -23.05 10.46 -5.34
N GLU A 20 -24.33 10.75 -5.12
CA GLU A 20 -25.06 10.36 -3.90
C GLU A 20 -25.07 8.86 -3.63
N GLU A 21 -25.12 8.03 -4.68
CA GLU A 21 -25.07 6.58 -4.52
C GLU A 21 -23.70 6.12 -3.98
N GLN A 22 -22.63 6.69 -4.52
CA GLN A 22 -21.27 6.36 -4.10
C GLN A 22 -20.90 7.03 -2.78
N ARG A 23 -21.46 8.19 -2.47
CA ARG A 23 -21.31 8.87 -1.18
C ARG A 23 -21.70 7.95 -0.04
N LYS A 24 -22.89 7.34 -0.11
CA LYS A 24 -23.38 6.39 0.90
C LYS A 24 -22.40 5.24 1.13
N ILE A 25 -21.74 4.77 0.07
CA ILE A 25 -20.74 3.70 0.19
C ILE A 25 -19.50 4.20 0.97
N VAL A 26 -19.03 5.41 0.67
CA VAL A 26 -17.88 6.00 1.36
C VAL A 26 -18.21 6.26 2.84
N GLU A 27 -19.36 6.88 3.13
CA GLU A 27 -19.84 7.10 4.50
C GLU A 27 -19.94 5.79 5.29
N GLN A 28 -20.48 4.74 4.67
CA GLN A 28 -20.56 3.41 5.28
C GLN A 28 -19.17 2.85 5.60
N ILE A 29 -18.19 2.97 4.69
CA ILE A 29 -16.82 2.52 4.92
C ILE A 29 -16.19 3.22 6.13
N PHE A 30 -16.36 4.55 6.25
CA PHE A 30 -15.84 5.31 7.36
C PHE A 30 -16.51 4.95 8.68
N THR A 31 -17.84 4.83 8.70
CA THR A 31 -18.62 4.45 9.88
C THR A 31 -18.32 3.04 10.34
N ASP A 32 -18.25 2.07 9.42
CA ASP A 32 -17.90 0.69 9.75
C ASP A 32 -16.51 0.60 10.36
N TYR A 33 -15.55 1.35 9.79
CA TYR A 33 -14.18 1.36 10.31
C TYR A 33 -14.10 2.04 11.68
N ASP A 34 -14.80 3.15 11.91
CA ASP A 34 -14.89 3.84 13.20
C ASP A 34 -15.50 2.93 14.28
N SER A 35 -16.55 2.15 13.93
CA SER A 35 -17.18 1.18 14.84
C SER A 35 -16.34 -0.04 15.14
N GLY A 36 -15.20 -0.24 14.49
CA GLY A 36 -14.27 -1.32 14.79
C GLY A 36 -14.14 -2.42 13.75
N VAL A 37 -14.87 -2.35 12.66
CA VAL A 37 -14.77 -3.37 11.62
C VAL A 37 -13.41 -3.26 10.91
N ALA A 38 -12.73 -4.38 10.78
CA ALA A 38 -11.44 -4.43 10.09
C ALA A 38 -11.60 -4.15 8.57
N ALA A 39 -10.64 -3.42 7.96
CA ALA A 39 -10.68 -3.05 6.54
C ALA A 39 -10.86 -4.26 5.60
N GLY A 40 -10.28 -5.42 5.95
CA GLY A 40 -10.49 -6.67 5.19
C GLY A 40 -11.93 -7.16 5.22
N ARG A 41 -12.60 -7.03 6.37
CA ARG A 41 -14.01 -7.41 6.53
C ARG A 41 -14.94 -6.46 5.78
N ILE A 42 -14.67 -5.14 5.84
CA ILE A 42 -15.39 -4.14 5.03
C ILE A 42 -15.28 -4.49 3.54
N ALA A 43 -14.08 -4.81 3.05
CA ALA A 43 -13.87 -5.22 1.67
C ALA A 43 -14.66 -6.48 1.29
N GLN A 44 -14.74 -7.47 2.19
CA GLN A 44 -15.56 -8.69 1.97
C GLN A 44 -17.05 -8.38 1.92
N ASN A 45 -17.55 -7.53 2.83
CA ASN A 45 -18.97 -7.13 2.85
C ASN A 45 -19.36 -6.41 1.56
N LEU A 46 -18.53 -5.48 1.07
CA LEU A 46 -18.78 -4.78 -0.20
C LEU A 46 -18.79 -5.74 -1.40
N LYS A 47 -17.88 -6.72 -1.42
CA LYS A 47 -17.89 -7.78 -2.44
C LYS A 47 -19.14 -8.64 -2.37
N GLY A 48 -19.54 -9.09 -1.19
CA GLY A 48 -20.73 -9.93 -0.99
C GLY A 48 -22.04 -9.23 -1.42
N ARG A 49 -22.06 -7.90 -1.35
CA ARG A 49 -23.17 -7.06 -1.82
C ARG A 49 -23.07 -6.66 -3.29
N ASN A 50 -22.09 -7.17 -4.03
CA ASN A 50 -21.80 -6.84 -5.44
C ASN A 50 -21.65 -5.33 -5.71
N ILE A 51 -21.14 -4.57 -4.74
CA ILE A 51 -20.91 -3.14 -4.88
C ILE A 51 -19.67 -2.89 -5.74
N CYS A 52 -19.81 -2.07 -6.79
CA CYS A 52 -18.70 -1.69 -7.66
C CYS A 52 -17.81 -0.63 -7.01
N ASN A 53 -16.50 -0.70 -7.26
CA ASN A 53 -15.54 0.34 -6.90
C ASN A 53 -15.52 1.47 -7.94
N ALA A 54 -14.67 2.50 -7.75
CA ALA A 54 -14.52 3.63 -8.67
C ALA A 54 -14.19 3.23 -10.14
N LYS A 55 -13.74 1.99 -10.39
CA LYS A 55 -13.46 1.45 -11.73
C LYS A 55 -14.62 0.61 -12.29
N GLY A 56 -15.78 0.63 -11.66
CA GLY A 56 -16.93 -0.20 -12.05
C GLY A 56 -16.75 -1.70 -11.83
N LYS A 57 -15.78 -2.12 -11.00
CA LYS A 57 -15.49 -3.54 -10.74
C LYS A 57 -15.81 -3.92 -9.31
N VAL A 58 -16.37 -5.11 -9.11
CA VAL A 58 -16.58 -5.72 -7.78
C VAL A 58 -15.25 -6.31 -7.29
N SER A 59 -14.26 -5.46 -7.06
CA SER A 59 -12.94 -5.88 -6.59
C SER A 59 -12.48 -4.97 -5.45
N TRP A 60 -12.76 -5.39 -4.23
CA TRP A 60 -12.36 -4.69 -3.02
C TRP A 60 -11.26 -5.45 -2.29
N THR A 61 -10.29 -4.75 -1.75
CA THR A 61 -9.20 -5.30 -0.94
C THR A 61 -9.02 -4.44 0.30
N HIS A 62 -8.36 -4.96 1.34
CA HIS A 62 -8.02 -4.14 2.51
C HIS A 62 -7.19 -2.89 2.11
N ALA A 63 -6.34 -3.01 1.09
CA ALA A 63 -5.53 -1.89 0.60
C ALA A 63 -6.40 -0.82 -0.10
N SER A 64 -7.46 -1.23 -0.84
CA SER A 64 -8.38 -0.26 -1.45
C SER A 64 -9.19 0.49 -0.39
N ILE A 65 -9.64 -0.19 0.66
CA ILE A 65 -10.29 0.46 1.81
C ILE A 65 -9.31 1.40 2.51
N GLY A 66 -8.07 0.96 2.77
CA GLY A 66 -7.05 1.80 3.39
C GLY A 66 -6.82 3.12 2.63
N ARG A 67 -6.74 3.07 1.30
CA ARG A 67 -6.59 4.28 0.45
C ARG A 67 -7.80 5.21 0.54
N ILE A 68 -9.01 4.68 0.65
CA ILE A 68 -10.23 5.48 0.85
C ILE A 68 -10.17 6.20 2.19
N LEU A 69 -9.84 5.49 3.27
CA LEU A 69 -9.74 6.06 4.61
C LEU A 69 -8.62 7.09 4.76
N GLU A 70 -7.59 7.08 3.89
CA GLU A 70 -6.47 8.03 3.88
C GLU A 70 -6.71 9.26 3.01
N ASN A 71 -7.74 9.27 2.18
CA ASN A 71 -7.89 10.27 1.14
C ASN A 71 -8.44 11.58 1.70
N LEU A 72 -7.58 12.59 1.78
CA LEU A 72 -7.90 13.93 2.26
C LEU A 72 -8.91 14.69 1.38
N ASN A 73 -9.10 14.29 0.13
CA ASN A 73 -10.09 14.93 -0.75
C ASN A 73 -11.52 14.84 -0.20
N TYR A 74 -11.79 13.84 0.67
CA TYR A 74 -13.11 13.70 1.30
C TYR A 74 -13.42 14.77 2.34
N LEU A 75 -12.42 15.48 2.85
CA LEU A 75 -12.60 16.64 3.75
C LEU A 75 -13.02 17.92 3.02
N GLY A 76 -12.97 17.90 1.70
CA GLY A 76 -13.16 19.06 0.87
C GLY A 76 -11.85 19.74 0.51
N THR A 77 -11.72 20.11 -0.75
CA THR A 77 -10.60 20.87 -1.31
C THR A 77 -11.17 21.90 -2.29
N GLU A 78 -10.31 22.72 -2.89
CA GLU A 78 -10.72 23.64 -3.94
C GLU A 78 -11.51 22.97 -5.08
N TYR A 79 -11.19 21.70 -5.38
CA TYR A 79 -11.79 20.96 -6.50
C TYR A 79 -12.82 19.92 -6.06
N TYR A 80 -12.70 19.38 -4.84
CA TYR A 80 -13.56 18.33 -4.33
C TYR A 80 -14.47 18.86 -3.22
N PRO A 81 -15.81 18.80 -3.39
CA PRO A 81 -16.73 19.14 -2.31
C PRO A 81 -16.57 18.18 -1.13
N GLN A 82 -16.78 18.66 0.08
CA GLN A 82 -16.69 17.87 1.30
C GLN A 82 -17.71 16.73 1.28
N LEU A 83 -17.25 15.51 1.57
CA LEU A 83 -18.06 14.30 1.60
C LEU A 83 -18.12 13.68 3.01
N ILE A 84 -17.04 13.78 3.76
CA ILE A 84 -16.91 13.24 5.12
C ILE A 84 -16.65 14.41 6.09
N GLY A 85 -17.31 14.39 7.24
CA GLY A 85 -17.06 15.36 8.31
C GLY A 85 -15.68 15.16 8.94
N GLU A 86 -15.03 16.26 9.30
CA GLU A 86 -13.69 16.30 9.87
C GLU A 86 -13.55 15.42 11.12
N GLU A 87 -14.53 15.51 12.04
CA GLU A 87 -14.55 14.72 13.27
C GLU A 87 -14.51 13.22 13.02
N LEU A 88 -15.29 12.71 12.06
CA LEU A 88 -15.32 11.30 11.71
C LEU A 88 -13.99 10.89 11.08
N PHE A 89 -13.45 11.72 10.18
CA PHE A 89 -12.17 11.48 9.55
C PHE A 89 -11.05 11.37 10.58
N GLU A 90 -10.97 12.30 11.53
CA GLU A 90 -9.96 12.29 12.60
C GLU A 90 -10.08 11.06 13.51
N ARG A 91 -11.30 10.66 13.92
CA ARG A 91 -11.50 9.44 14.71
C ARG A 91 -10.97 8.22 13.97
N VAL A 92 -11.26 8.13 12.68
CA VAL A 92 -10.78 7.05 11.81
C VAL A 92 -9.25 7.06 11.74
N GLN A 93 -8.58 8.23 11.58
CA GLN A 93 -7.11 8.28 11.56
C GLN A 93 -6.51 7.84 12.89
N ARG A 94 -7.02 8.33 14.02
CA ARG A 94 -6.58 7.90 15.38
C ARG A 94 -6.70 6.39 15.56
N ARG A 95 -7.83 5.82 15.11
CA ARG A 95 -8.01 4.37 15.14
C ARG A 95 -7.00 3.63 14.27
N ARG A 96 -6.71 4.12 13.07
CA ARG A 96 -5.73 3.52 12.15
C ARG A 96 -4.33 3.52 12.75
N GLU A 97 -3.93 4.61 13.41
CA GLU A 97 -2.65 4.70 14.11
C GLU A 97 -2.57 3.70 15.26
N LYS A 98 -3.64 3.60 16.05
CA LYS A 98 -3.73 2.61 17.13
C LYS A 98 -3.57 1.17 16.60
N VAL A 99 -4.33 0.80 15.56
CA VAL A 99 -4.24 -0.54 14.94
C VAL A 99 -2.85 -0.78 14.33
N ARG A 100 -2.20 0.24 13.75
CA ARG A 100 -0.84 0.14 13.23
C ARG A 100 0.17 -0.15 14.34
N ALA A 101 0.05 0.55 15.48
CA ALA A 101 0.90 0.34 16.65
C ALA A 101 0.70 -1.06 17.26
N GLU A 102 -0.55 -1.49 17.45
CA GLU A 102 -0.88 -2.81 18.00
C GLU A 102 -0.38 -3.97 17.13
N LEU A 103 -0.37 -3.79 15.80
CA LEU A 103 0.12 -4.80 14.87
C LEU A 103 1.65 -4.75 14.65
N GLY A 104 2.38 -3.92 15.39
CA GLY A 104 3.83 -3.77 15.26
C GLY A 104 4.27 -3.27 13.88
N ARG A 105 3.36 -2.67 13.09
CA ARG A 105 3.65 -2.17 11.74
C ARG A 105 4.17 -0.73 11.72
N ALA A 106 4.35 -0.11 12.89
CA ALA A 106 4.84 1.25 13.00
C ALA A 106 6.28 1.42 12.47
N ASP A 107 7.10 0.36 12.54
CA ASP A 107 8.53 0.41 12.26
C ASP A 107 8.99 -0.26 10.96
N HIS A 108 8.09 -0.73 10.10
CA HIS A 108 8.50 -1.27 8.79
C HIS A 108 8.94 -0.18 7.80
N ARG A 109 9.64 0.82 8.30
CA ARG A 109 10.23 1.93 7.51
C ARG A 109 11.59 1.60 6.92
N SER A 110 11.99 0.45 6.81
CA SER A 110 13.18 0.12 6.00
C SER A 110 13.24 -1.37 5.83
N GLY A 111 13.45 -1.81 4.62
CA GLY A 111 13.58 -3.18 4.19
C GLY A 111 14.64 -4.05 4.88
N ARG A 112 14.76 -3.94 6.18
CA ARG A 112 15.33 -4.98 7.03
C ARG A 112 14.21 -5.93 7.37
N ASP A 113 14.04 -6.95 6.57
CA ASP A 113 13.30 -8.13 7.00
C ASP A 113 14.15 -8.78 8.09
N GLU A 114 13.79 -8.56 9.37
CA GLU A 114 14.49 -9.15 10.54
C GLU A 114 14.53 -10.68 10.47
N ARG A 115 13.67 -11.27 9.66
CA ARG A 115 13.69 -12.71 9.34
C ARG A 115 14.86 -13.10 8.44
N ILE A 116 15.56 -12.12 7.85
CA ILE A 116 16.74 -12.34 7.01
C ILE A 116 17.98 -11.98 7.82
N LEU A 117 18.58 -12.97 8.46
CA LEU A 117 19.73 -12.85 9.38
C LEU A 117 20.88 -11.94 8.88
N PHE A 118 21.04 -11.79 7.58
CA PHE A 118 22.12 -11.02 6.96
C PHE A 118 21.64 -9.79 6.19
N GLY A 119 20.38 -9.37 6.41
CA GLY A 119 19.81 -8.19 5.76
C GLY A 119 20.57 -6.92 6.10
N GLY A 120 21.16 -6.24 5.11
CA GLY A 120 21.95 -5.01 5.30
C GLY A 120 23.38 -5.20 5.80
N VAL A 121 23.83 -6.45 5.98
CA VAL A 121 25.19 -6.80 6.46
C VAL A 121 26.08 -7.30 5.33
N ILE A 122 25.49 -7.76 4.24
CA ILE A 122 26.24 -8.29 3.08
C ILE A 122 26.41 -7.19 2.05
N TRP A 123 27.66 -7.00 1.62
CA TRP A 123 28.07 -5.98 0.67
C TRP A 123 28.68 -6.61 -0.58
N CYS A 124 28.55 -5.92 -1.70
CA CYS A 124 29.18 -6.36 -2.95
C CYS A 124 30.68 -6.05 -2.91
N ALA A 125 31.51 -7.06 -3.19
CA ALA A 125 32.98 -6.91 -3.19
C ALA A 125 33.50 -5.98 -4.29
N GLU A 126 32.76 -5.80 -5.39
CA GLU A 126 33.19 -4.94 -6.50
C GLU A 126 32.76 -3.48 -6.31
N CYS A 127 31.49 -3.21 -6.01
CA CYS A 127 30.97 -1.85 -6.00
C CYS A 127 30.64 -1.32 -4.59
N GLY A 128 30.82 -2.11 -3.53
CA GLY A 128 30.51 -1.71 -2.16
C GLY A 128 29.03 -1.51 -1.84
N ALA A 129 28.13 -1.79 -2.77
CA ALA A 129 26.70 -1.66 -2.51
C ALA A 129 26.15 -2.80 -1.66
N VAL A 130 25.13 -2.49 -0.85
CA VAL A 130 24.42 -3.53 -0.05
C VAL A 130 23.76 -4.55 -0.97
N CYS A 131 23.85 -5.82 -0.60
CA CYS A 131 23.18 -6.91 -1.31
C CYS A 131 21.74 -7.07 -0.83
N SER A 132 20.85 -7.34 -1.78
CA SER A 132 19.44 -7.65 -1.54
C SER A 132 19.19 -9.16 -1.59
N HIS A 133 18.41 -9.66 -0.64
CA HIS A 133 17.92 -11.02 -0.64
C HIS A 133 16.76 -11.16 -1.62
N ILE A 134 16.92 -11.98 -2.64
CA ILE A 134 15.91 -12.20 -3.67
C ILE A 134 15.34 -13.60 -3.51
N GLN A 135 14.06 -13.67 -3.22
CA GLN A 135 13.34 -14.95 -3.21
C GLN A 135 12.89 -15.32 -4.63
N PRO A 136 12.89 -16.58 -5.01
CA PRO A 136 12.34 -17.01 -6.29
C PRO A 136 10.85 -16.70 -6.33
N SER A 137 10.38 -16.16 -7.46
CA SER A 137 8.94 -15.89 -7.62
C SER A 137 8.18 -17.22 -7.66
N HIS A 138 7.13 -17.35 -6.88
CA HIS A 138 6.26 -18.53 -6.79
C HIS A 138 5.68 -19.03 -8.14
N LYS A 139 5.83 -18.23 -9.20
CA LYS A 139 5.24 -18.53 -10.53
C LYS A 139 6.14 -19.31 -11.47
N LYS A 140 7.45 -19.42 -11.24
CA LYS A 140 8.36 -20.00 -12.25
C LYS A 140 9.17 -21.21 -11.83
N GLU A 141 9.44 -21.45 -10.55
CA GLU A 141 10.27 -22.58 -10.14
C GLU A 141 9.82 -23.12 -8.78
N ARG A 142 9.18 -24.28 -8.77
CA ARG A 142 9.05 -25.10 -7.57
C ARG A 142 10.46 -25.59 -7.22
N GLY A 143 11.11 -24.98 -6.24
CA GLY A 143 12.43 -25.40 -5.74
C GLY A 143 13.56 -24.40 -5.93
N GLY A 144 13.31 -23.19 -6.39
CA GLY A 144 14.35 -22.15 -6.48
C GLY A 144 14.84 -21.72 -5.09
N THR A 145 16.16 -21.76 -4.87
CA THR A 145 16.78 -21.25 -3.64
C THR A 145 16.86 -19.73 -3.65
N ALA A 146 16.58 -19.11 -2.50
CA ALA A 146 16.78 -17.68 -2.31
C ALA A 146 18.27 -17.31 -2.50
N LYS A 147 18.53 -16.17 -3.15
CA LYS A 147 19.90 -15.73 -3.49
C LYS A 147 20.12 -14.29 -3.08
N TRP A 148 21.35 -13.98 -2.68
CA TRP A 148 21.80 -12.62 -2.47
C TRP A 148 22.30 -12.02 -3.78
N LYS A 149 21.87 -10.80 -4.12
CA LYS A 149 22.35 -10.07 -5.32
C LYS A 149 22.71 -8.65 -4.96
N CYS A 150 23.73 -8.13 -5.61
CA CYS A 150 24.11 -6.72 -5.49
C CYS A 150 22.95 -5.81 -5.89
N LYS A 151 22.61 -4.82 -5.05
CA LYS A 151 21.52 -3.88 -5.30
C LYS A 151 21.74 -3.06 -6.56
N SER A 152 22.98 -2.62 -6.82
CA SER A 152 23.33 -1.87 -8.05
C SER A 152 23.15 -2.72 -9.30
N TYR A 153 23.51 -4.02 -9.24
CA TYR A 153 23.27 -4.93 -10.36
C TYR A 153 21.77 -5.19 -10.58
N VAL A 154 20.96 -5.25 -9.52
CA VAL A 154 19.50 -5.47 -9.64
C VAL A 154 18.80 -4.27 -10.28
N ILE A 155 19.27 -3.03 -9.99
CA ILE A 155 18.68 -1.79 -10.50
C ILE A 155 19.12 -1.54 -11.94
N ASP A 156 20.44 -1.49 -12.20
CA ASP A 156 20.99 -1.04 -13.48
C ASP A 156 21.72 -2.13 -14.26
N LYS A 157 21.62 -3.37 -13.81
CA LYS A 157 22.30 -4.54 -14.40
C LYS A 157 23.82 -4.31 -14.53
N LYS A 158 24.39 -4.57 -15.72
CA LYS A 158 25.84 -4.49 -15.94
C LYS A 158 26.42 -3.07 -16.01
N LYS A 159 25.61 -2.01 -15.91
CA LYS A 159 26.13 -0.64 -16.02
C LYS A 159 26.98 -0.21 -14.83
N ASN A 160 26.57 -0.58 -13.62
CA ASN A 160 27.21 -0.13 -12.38
C ASN A 160 27.92 -1.23 -11.59
N CYS A 161 27.67 -2.50 -11.91
CA CYS A 161 28.31 -3.62 -11.26
C CYS A 161 28.21 -4.85 -12.15
N ASN A 162 29.33 -5.55 -12.35
CA ASN A 162 29.37 -6.72 -13.23
C ASN A 162 29.05 -8.03 -12.49
N THR A 163 28.92 -7.97 -11.16
CA THR A 163 28.87 -9.15 -10.32
C THR A 163 27.47 -9.55 -9.92
N ASN A 164 27.09 -10.75 -10.32
CA ASN A 164 25.83 -11.37 -9.90
C ASN A 164 25.94 -12.07 -8.52
N SER A 165 27.15 -12.28 -7.93
CA SER A 165 27.31 -13.18 -6.77
C SER A 165 28.58 -13.04 -5.90
N HIS A 166 29.43 -12.03 -6.06
CA HIS A 166 30.57 -11.83 -5.13
C HIS A 166 30.13 -11.07 -3.87
N LEU A 167 30.09 -11.77 -2.74
CA LEU A 167 29.61 -11.31 -1.47
C LEU A 167 30.77 -11.15 -0.48
N GLN A 168 30.81 -10.04 0.24
CA GLN A 168 31.67 -9.87 1.42
C GLN A 168 30.80 -9.57 2.64
N THR A 169 31.18 -10.13 3.79
CA THR A 169 30.63 -9.76 5.09
C THR A 169 31.52 -8.72 5.72
N ASN A 170 30.94 -7.64 6.26
CA ASN A 170 31.72 -6.67 7.03
C ASN A 170 32.19 -7.36 8.31
N LYS A 171 33.49 -7.63 8.42
CA LYS A 171 34.13 -7.94 9.71
C LYS A 171 34.28 -6.61 10.45
N LYS A 172 33.45 -6.35 11.44
CA LYS A 172 33.79 -5.46 12.54
C LYS A 172 34.58 -6.22 13.54
#